data_aa39e71c2b3732b92a75f7f0a18021e2
#
_entry.id   aa39e71c2b3732b92a75f7f0a18021e2
#
_cell.length_a   1.000
_cell.length_b   1.000
_cell.length_c   1.000
_cell.angle_alpha   90.00
_cell.angle_beta   90.00
_cell.angle_gamma   90.00
#
_symmetry.space_group_name_H-M   'P 1'
#
loop_
_entity.id
_entity.type
_entity.pdbx_description
1 polymer ?
#
loop_
_entity_poly.entity_id
_entity_poly.type
_entity_poly.pdbx_seq_one_letter_code
_entity_poly.pdbx_strand_id
1 'polypeptide(L)'
;MILFVTGQYAGAQYLYPLIKRWKNSSENNPEYKIVATGASIKYWKYHQIGFDSIDGKINKSVEHYLNIVKPKLILLSASSTEELEYIFILQAKKIGIKTANFIDIWTNYKSRYIYRGKEVYPDMILSINDKCTEEMVNAGIPAKLIKEIGQPYLEEVSQSIPPLGSKILLPLQPIKKAKGCSLGYNEDSFLELSLEAINIVGKSEQLYITVHPDIDLDMFKYKSVKVDLGRGIEDIKNSHTVLGMFSMQMIIGYLWGRRVASIQPGLKVSDPSALSRWGLVPLIEDKVQLSDFLKSPVNNVERKEMIDMLIGSLDRLDEFCQKESIA
;
A
#
# COMPACT_ATOMS: atom_id res chain seq x y z
N MET A 1 18.91 17.67 7.81
CA MET A 1 17.59 17.22 8.33
C MET A 1 16.69 16.77 7.19
N ILE A 2 15.93 15.71 7.38
CA ILE A 2 14.93 15.15 6.44
C ILE A 2 13.52 15.42 6.97
N LEU A 3 12.60 15.79 6.09
CA LEU A 3 11.19 15.91 6.42
C LEU A 3 10.42 14.75 5.77
N PHE A 4 9.80 13.88 6.57
CA PHE A 4 8.88 12.84 6.12
C PHE A 4 7.45 13.38 6.10
N VAL A 5 6.72 13.17 5.01
CA VAL A 5 5.31 13.61 4.88
C VAL A 5 4.44 12.42 4.51
N THR A 6 3.45 12.11 5.34
CA THR A 6 2.56 10.97 5.15
C THR A 6 1.09 11.34 5.35
N GLY A 7 0.22 10.96 4.42
CA GLY A 7 -1.23 11.12 4.52
C GLY A 7 -1.94 9.80 4.81
N GLN A 8 -1.56 8.75 4.09
CA GLN A 8 -2.19 7.44 4.17
C GLN A 8 -1.45 6.49 5.13
N TYR A 9 -2.19 5.48 5.58
CA TYR A 9 -1.65 4.43 6.46
C TYR A 9 -0.46 3.69 5.83
N ALA A 10 -0.55 3.35 4.55
CA ALA A 10 0.51 2.66 3.81
C ALA A 10 1.81 3.48 3.71
N GLY A 11 1.71 4.81 3.60
CA GLY A 11 2.88 5.69 3.60
C GLY A 11 3.62 5.67 4.93
N ALA A 12 2.89 5.66 6.05
CA ALA A 12 3.49 5.52 7.37
C ALA A 12 4.11 4.13 7.57
N GLN A 13 3.46 3.07 7.10
CA GLN A 13 4.00 1.71 7.12
C GLN A 13 5.33 1.59 6.36
N TYR A 14 5.42 2.21 5.18
CA TYR A 14 6.65 2.19 4.38
C TYR A 14 7.85 2.76 5.14
N LEU A 15 7.65 3.89 5.84
CA LEU A 15 8.72 4.59 6.56
C LEU A 15 9.04 4.01 7.94
N TYR A 16 8.10 3.30 8.55
CA TYR A 16 8.25 2.84 9.93
C TYR A 16 9.49 1.98 10.19
N PRO A 17 9.88 1.02 9.35
CA PRO A 17 11.10 0.25 9.55
C PRO A 17 12.35 1.12 9.65
N LEU A 18 12.46 2.17 8.83
CA LEU A 18 13.57 3.12 8.87
C LEU A 18 13.57 3.92 10.19
N ILE A 19 12.42 4.49 10.56
CA ILE A 19 12.28 5.26 11.79
C ILE A 19 12.58 4.39 13.02
N LYS A 20 12.11 3.14 13.03
CA LYS A 20 12.39 2.17 14.09
C LYS A 20 13.89 1.85 14.18
N ARG A 21 14.56 1.63 13.04
CA ARG A 21 16.01 1.44 12.95
C ARG A 21 16.75 2.62 13.57
N TRP A 22 16.45 3.83 13.12
CA TRP A 22 17.12 5.04 13.60
C TRP A 22 16.91 5.31 15.09
N LYS A 23 15.72 5.04 15.62
CA LYS A 23 15.45 5.18 17.07
C LYS A 23 16.23 4.21 17.93
N ASN A 24 16.54 3.02 17.40
CA ASN A 24 17.22 1.94 18.13
C ASN A 24 18.74 1.90 17.87
N SER A 25 19.24 2.71 16.94
CA SER A 25 20.65 2.79 16.61
C SER A 25 21.36 3.81 17.49
N SER A 26 22.61 3.51 17.87
CA SER A 26 23.54 4.46 18.46
C SER A 26 24.33 5.25 17.41
N GLU A 27 24.13 4.99 16.14
CA GLU A 27 24.80 5.65 15.04
C GLU A 27 24.29 7.09 14.85
N ASN A 28 25.10 7.91 14.20
CA ASN A 28 24.75 9.32 13.90
C ASN A 28 23.79 9.38 12.70
N ASN A 29 22.52 9.07 12.95
CA ASN A 29 21.47 9.11 11.94
C ASN A 29 21.10 10.55 11.57
N PRO A 30 20.58 10.80 10.36
CA PRO A 30 20.09 12.11 9.97
C PRO A 30 18.99 12.62 10.92
N GLU A 31 19.08 13.88 11.29
CA GLU A 31 17.97 14.56 11.97
C GLU A 31 16.72 14.51 11.07
N TYR A 32 15.56 14.21 11.64
CA TYR A 32 14.31 14.14 10.90
C TYR A 32 13.12 14.69 11.64
N LYS A 33 12.10 15.09 10.88
CA LYS A 33 10.75 15.40 11.36
C LYS A 33 9.73 14.66 10.54
N ILE A 34 8.55 14.46 11.12
CA ILE A 34 7.42 13.82 10.44
C ILE A 34 6.25 14.79 10.44
N VAL A 35 5.65 15.01 9.28
CA VAL A 35 4.32 15.62 9.14
C VAL A 35 3.34 14.52 8.78
N ALA A 36 2.27 14.41 9.57
CA ALA A 36 1.24 13.39 9.37
C ALA A 36 -0.14 14.02 9.21
N THR A 37 -0.93 13.47 8.29
CA THR A 37 -2.36 13.79 8.11
C THR A 37 -3.17 12.51 7.91
N GLY A 38 -4.50 12.64 7.86
CA GLY A 38 -5.39 11.53 7.51
C GLY A 38 -5.15 10.26 8.32
N ALA A 39 -5.12 9.12 7.64
CA ALA A 39 -4.99 7.81 8.27
C ALA A 39 -3.60 7.54 8.86
N SER A 40 -2.55 8.22 8.40
CA SER A 40 -1.19 8.04 8.93
C SER A 40 -1.05 8.49 10.40
N ILE A 41 -1.88 9.45 10.84
CA ILE A 41 -1.91 9.90 12.25
C ILE A 41 -2.19 8.73 13.21
N LYS A 42 -3.14 7.86 12.87
CA LYS A 42 -3.46 6.69 13.70
C LYS A 42 -2.29 5.73 13.79
N TYR A 43 -1.57 5.55 12.69
CA TYR A 43 -0.40 4.67 12.63
C TYR A 43 0.73 5.19 13.52
N TRP A 44 1.11 6.46 13.38
CA TRP A 44 2.19 7.06 14.18
C TRP A 44 1.85 7.10 15.68
N LYS A 45 0.61 7.43 16.04
CA LYS A 45 0.13 7.36 17.43
C LYS A 45 0.24 5.95 18.01
N TYR A 46 -0.19 4.92 17.26
CA TYR A 46 -0.11 3.53 17.70
C TYR A 46 1.32 3.11 18.00
N HIS A 47 2.27 3.54 17.17
CA HIS A 47 3.70 3.24 17.35
C HIS A 47 4.45 4.24 18.27
N GLN A 48 3.75 5.17 18.90
CA GLN A 48 4.33 6.18 19.80
C GLN A 48 5.46 7.01 19.13
N ILE A 49 5.28 7.34 17.86
CA ILE A 49 6.20 8.20 17.09
C ILE A 49 5.64 9.62 17.08
N GLY A 50 6.49 10.60 17.46
CA GLY A 50 6.14 12.01 17.39
C GLY A 50 6.00 12.51 15.95
N PHE A 51 5.03 13.38 15.71
CA PHE A 51 4.81 14.03 14.41
C PHE A 51 4.19 15.41 14.60
N ASP A 52 4.37 16.25 13.57
CA ASP A 52 3.67 17.51 13.44
C ASP A 52 2.41 17.32 12.57
N SER A 53 1.37 18.10 12.82
CA SER A 53 0.21 18.21 11.93
C SER A 53 0.08 19.62 11.40
N ILE A 54 -0.37 19.73 10.15
CA ILE A 54 -0.59 21.03 9.49
C ILE A 54 -2.07 21.27 9.34
N ASP A 55 -2.60 22.23 10.09
CA ASP A 55 -3.98 22.66 10.06
C ASP A 55 -4.17 24.00 9.35
N GLY A 56 -5.40 24.30 8.90
CA GLY A 56 -5.78 25.60 8.35
C GLY A 56 -5.65 25.73 6.83
N LYS A 57 -5.31 26.93 6.33
CA LYS A 57 -5.13 27.19 4.89
C LYS A 57 -3.85 26.49 4.40
N ILE A 58 -3.98 25.24 4.02
CA ILE A 58 -2.90 24.27 3.75
C ILE A 58 -1.69 24.88 3.00
N ASN A 59 -1.92 25.64 1.90
CA ASN A 59 -0.82 26.23 1.13
C ASN A 59 0.08 27.18 1.93
N LYS A 60 -0.52 28.11 2.70
CA LYS A 60 0.22 29.09 3.49
C LYS A 60 0.88 28.43 4.70
N SER A 61 0.23 27.43 5.28
CA SER A 61 0.76 26.67 6.41
C SER A 61 1.97 25.83 6.01
N VAL A 62 1.95 25.18 4.82
CA VAL A 62 3.10 24.45 4.30
C VAL A 62 4.27 25.37 3.97
N GLU A 63 4.02 26.50 3.30
CA GLU A 63 5.06 27.48 2.99
C GLU A 63 5.74 28.02 4.28
N HIS A 64 4.94 28.41 5.27
CA HIS A 64 5.44 28.86 6.56
C HIS A 64 6.26 27.78 7.28
N TYR A 65 5.73 26.54 7.30
CA TYR A 65 6.40 25.40 7.93
C TYR A 65 7.76 25.10 7.28
N LEU A 66 7.83 25.08 5.94
CA LEU A 66 9.08 24.86 5.22
C LEU A 66 10.12 25.98 5.44
N ASN A 67 9.68 27.23 5.57
CA ASN A 67 10.56 28.35 5.88
C ASN A 67 11.18 28.27 7.29
N ILE A 68 10.47 27.66 8.25
CA ILE A 68 10.98 27.43 9.61
C ILE A 68 11.90 26.20 9.63
N VAL A 69 11.42 25.08 9.09
CA VAL A 69 12.09 23.78 9.21
C VAL A 69 13.29 23.65 8.30
N LYS A 70 13.24 24.23 7.09
CA LYS A 70 14.31 24.24 6.07
C LYS A 70 14.96 22.87 5.87
N PRO A 71 14.17 21.82 5.54
CA PRO A 71 14.74 20.48 5.33
C PRO A 71 15.61 20.47 4.08
N LYS A 72 16.63 19.61 4.02
CA LYS A 72 17.43 19.36 2.82
C LYS A 72 16.69 18.44 1.84
N LEU A 73 15.91 17.50 2.37
CA LEU A 73 15.09 16.57 1.61
C LEU A 73 13.69 16.50 2.23
N ILE A 74 12.67 16.48 1.37
CA ILE A 74 11.32 16.09 1.74
C ILE A 74 11.05 14.74 1.10
N LEU A 75 10.81 13.71 1.91
CA LEU A 75 10.42 12.37 1.45
C LEU A 75 8.92 12.16 1.74
N LEU A 76 8.14 12.00 0.67
CA LEU A 76 6.68 11.96 0.72
C LEU A 76 6.14 10.60 0.32
N SER A 77 5.04 10.18 0.93
CA SER A 77 4.19 9.15 0.33
C SER A 77 3.58 9.65 -0.99
N ALA A 78 3.20 8.74 -1.86
CA ALA A 78 2.58 9.07 -3.13
C ALA A 78 1.12 8.60 -3.14
N SER A 79 0.19 9.48 -2.79
CA SER A 79 -1.24 9.21 -2.78
C SER A 79 -1.94 9.98 -3.90
N SER A 80 -2.90 9.35 -4.57
CA SER A 80 -3.77 10.03 -5.54
C SER A 80 -4.94 10.78 -4.87
N THR A 81 -5.10 10.66 -3.55
CA THR A 81 -6.24 11.19 -2.80
C THR A 81 -5.88 12.31 -1.83
N GLU A 82 -4.60 12.50 -1.51
CA GLU A 82 -4.15 13.48 -0.54
C GLU A 82 -3.57 14.73 -1.23
N GLU A 83 -4.19 15.89 -1.02
CA GLU A 83 -3.69 17.16 -1.56
C GLU A 83 -2.38 17.61 -0.94
N LEU A 84 -2.15 17.30 0.32
CA LEU A 84 -1.02 17.82 1.08
C LEU A 84 0.33 17.49 0.43
N GLU A 85 0.49 16.27 -0.06
CA GLU A 85 1.72 15.81 -0.70
C GLU A 85 2.08 16.66 -1.93
N TYR A 86 1.08 16.95 -2.79
CA TYR A 86 1.29 17.83 -3.94
C TYR A 86 1.66 19.25 -3.54
N ILE A 87 1.05 19.76 -2.47
CA ILE A 87 1.33 21.11 -1.97
C ILE A 87 2.75 21.21 -1.46
N PHE A 88 3.25 20.18 -0.74
CA PHE A 88 4.65 20.12 -0.34
C PHE A 88 5.59 20.13 -1.55
N ILE A 89 5.33 19.34 -2.60
CA ILE A 89 6.14 19.33 -3.82
C ILE A 89 6.16 20.73 -4.47
N LEU A 90 4.98 21.36 -4.61
CA LEU A 90 4.87 22.68 -5.25
C LEU A 90 5.55 23.78 -4.45
N GLN A 91 5.42 23.80 -3.14
CA GLN A 91 6.07 24.80 -2.29
C GLN A 91 7.59 24.56 -2.20
N ALA A 92 8.02 23.31 -2.06
CA ALA A 92 9.43 22.94 -2.08
C ALA A 92 10.15 23.41 -3.35
N LYS A 93 9.52 23.21 -4.52
CA LYS A 93 10.06 23.69 -5.82
C LYS A 93 10.28 25.19 -5.85
N LYS A 94 9.41 26.00 -5.23
CA LYS A 94 9.55 27.46 -5.20
C LYS A 94 10.76 27.94 -4.42
N ILE A 95 11.15 27.19 -3.38
CA ILE A 95 12.22 27.54 -2.47
C ILE A 95 13.47 26.66 -2.62
N GLY A 96 13.50 25.82 -3.65
CA GLY A 96 14.67 25.01 -4.00
C GLY A 96 14.96 23.85 -3.06
N ILE A 97 13.97 23.35 -2.33
CA ILE A 97 14.12 22.15 -1.48
C ILE A 97 13.85 20.89 -2.34
N LYS A 98 14.77 19.92 -2.24
CA LYS A 98 14.69 18.66 -2.94
C LYS A 98 13.53 17.78 -2.43
N THR A 99 12.82 17.13 -3.35
CA THR A 99 11.67 16.29 -3.04
C THR A 99 11.83 14.89 -3.61
N ALA A 100 11.38 13.87 -2.86
CA ALA A 100 11.27 12.50 -3.33
C ALA A 100 9.92 11.90 -2.90
N ASN A 101 9.27 11.14 -3.79
CA ASN A 101 8.14 10.29 -3.44
C ASN A 101 8.55 8.82 -3.46
N PHE A 102 7.97 8.00 -2.60
CA PHE A 102 8.08 6.55 -2.69
C PHE A 102 6.77 5.91 -3.13
N ILE A 103 6.89 4.83 -3.89
CA ILE A 103 5.77 3.96 -4.27
C ILE A 103 5.64 2.87 -3.20
N ASP A 104 4.44 2.72 -2.66
CA ASP A 104 4.14 1.76 -1.59
C ASP A 104 3.56 0.43 -2.10
N ILE A 105 2.95 0.44 -3.30
CA ILE A 105 2.32 -0.72 -3.93
C ILE A 105 2.33 -0.59 -5.45
N TRP A 106 2.39 -1.69 -6.17
CA TRP A 106 2.52 -1.80 -7.63
C TRP A 106 1.22 -1.52 -8.40
N THR A 107 0.66 -0.33 -8.23
CA THR A 107 -0.55 0.10 -8.95
C THR A 107 -0.72 1.62 -8.97
N ASN A 108 -1.60 2.11 -9.83
CA ASN A 108 -2.01 3.52 -9.91
C ASN A 108 -0.84 4.50 -10.17
N TYR A 109 0.18 4.10 -10.92
CA TYR A 109 1.40 4.88 -11.07
C TYR A 109 1.18 6.31 -11.55
N LYS A 110 0.58 6.48 -12.73
CA LYS A 110 0.39 7.82 -13.32
C LYS A 110 -0.57 8.70 -12.52
N SER A 111 -1.66 8.12 -11.99
CA SER A 111 -2.68 8.87 -11.26
C SER A 111 -2.17 9.50 -9.96
N ARG A 112 -1.08 8.96 -9.40
CA ARG A 112 -0.41 9.50 -8.21
C ARG A 112 0.30 10.84 -8.46
N TYR A 113 0.44 11.26 -9.71
CA TYR A 113 1.12 12.49 -10.11
C TYR A 113 0.23 13.46 -10.86
N ILE A 114 -1.10 13.24 -10.82
CA ILE A 114 -2.08 14.15 -11.40
C ILE A 114 -2.77 14.96 -10.30
N TYR A 115 -2.46 16.23 -10.22
CA TYR A 115 -3.10 17.16 -9.31
C TYR A 115 -3.84 18.25 -10.07
N ARG A 116 -5.16 18.34 -9.87
CA ARG A 116 -6.05 19.30 -10.56
C ARG A 116 -5.86 19.28 -12.08
N GLY A 117 -5.74 18.07 -12.66
CA GLY A 117 -5.59 17.86 -14.10
C GLY A 117 -4.19 18.15 -14.66
N LYS A 118 -3.20 18.46 -13.82
CA LYS A 118 -1.81 18.71 -14.23
C LYS A 118 -0.86 17.69 -13.62
N GLU A 119 0.19 17.37 -14.34
CA GLU A 119 1.27 16.53 -13.81
C GLU A 119 2.12 17.31 -12.81
N VAL A 120 2.27 16.75 -11.61
CA VAL A 120 3.11 17.30 -10.53
C VAL A 120 4.04 16.18 -10.06
N TYR A 121 5.27 16.21 -10.55
CA TYR A 121 6.30 15.26 -10.15
C TYR A 121 7.21 15.84 -9.08
N PRO A 122 7.72 15.02 -8.14
CA PRO A 122 8.87 15.36 -7.31
C PRO A 122 10.16 15.38 -8.15
N ASP A 123 11.29 15.68 -7.52
CA ASP A 123 12.59 15.59 -8.17
C ASP A 123 13.04 14.12 -8.35
N MET A 124 12.60 13.22 -7.46
CA MET A 124 12.87 11.77 -7.53
C MET A 124 11.62 10.97 -7.16
N ILE A 125 11.51 9.77 -7.75
CA ILE A 125 10.46 8.80 -7.45
C ILE A 125 11.15 7.48 -7.08
N LEU A 126 10.92 7.01 -5.88
CA LEU A 126 11.51 5.78 -5.37
C LEU A 126 10.60 4.60 -5.73
N SER A 127 11.05 3.78 -6.68
CA SER A 127 10.35 2.56 -7.09
C SER A 127 10.70 1.38 -6.19
N ILE A 128 9.85 0.34 -6.23
CA ILE A 128 10.02 -0.84 -5.38
C ILE A 128 11.06 -1.79 -5.95
N ASN A 129 11.01 -2.03 -7.27
CA ASN A 129 11.88 -2.97 -7.97
C ASN A 129 11.91 -2.64 -9.48
N ASP A 130 12.64 -3.42 -10.25
CA ASP A 130 12.76 -3.32 -11.70
C ASP A 130 11.41 -3.40 -12.43
N LYS A 131 10.56 -4.37 -12.06
CA LYS A 131 9.20 -4.50 -12.63
C LYS A 131 8.35 -3.25 -12.34
N CYS A 132 8.44 -2.69 -11.12
CA CYS A 132 7.79 -1.44 -10.78
C CYS A 132 8.29 -0.30 -11.65
N THR A 133 9.60 -0.20 -11.83
CA THR A 133 10.25 0.81 -12.68
C THR A 133 9.78 0.70 -14.13
N GLU A 134 9.77 -0.49 -14.69
CA GLU A 134 9.28 -0.76 -16.04
C GLU A 134 7.81 -0.36 -16.21
N GLU A 135 6.94 -0.81 -15.32
CA GLU A 135 5.51 -0.47 -15.33
C GLU A 135 5.28 1.04 -15.19
N MET A 136 6.09 1.73 -14.39
CA MET A 136 6.03 3.19 -14.24
C MET A 136 6.41 3.91 -15.54
N VAL A 137 7.49 3.48 -16.19
CA VAL A 137 7.93 4.04 -17.48
C VAL A 137 6.85 3.80 -18.55
N ASN A 138 6.30 2.59 -18.62
CA ASN A 138 5.21 2.24 -19.54
C ASN A 138 3.93 3.06 -19.26
N ALA A 139 3.69 3.46 -18.01
CA ALA A 139 2.61 4.39 -17.64
C ALA A 139 2.91 5.86 -17.99
N GLY A 140 4.08 6.18 -18.59
CA GLY A 140 4.47 7.51 -19.01
C GLY A 140 5.11 8.36 -17.92
N ILE A 141 5.69 7.76 -16.89
CA ILE A 141 6.52 8.48 -15.91
C ILE A 141 7.94 8.61 -16.46
N PRO A 142 8.57 9.81 -16.44
CA PRO A 142 9.91 9.99 -16.96
C PRO A 142 10.96 9.12 -16.24
N ALA A 143 11.62 8.23 -16.96
CA ALA A 143 12.61 7.29 -16.37
C ALA A 143 13.70 7.98 -15.55
N LYS A 144 14.11 9.19 -15.96
CA LYS A 144 15.15 9.99 -15.25
C LYS A 144 14.78 10.39 -13.82
N LEU A 145 13.50 10.34 -13.47
CA LEU A 145 13.01 10.64 -12.11
C LEU A 145 13.02 9.41 -11.21
N ILE A 146 13.09 8.19 -11.79
CA ILE A 146 12.90 6.95 -11.06
C ILE A 146 14.23 6.44 -10.51
N LYS A 147 14.22 6.06 -9.23
CA LYS A 147 15.33 5.40 -8.54
C LYS A 147 14.82 4.19 -7.80
N GLU A 148 15.36 3.03 -8.04
CA GLU A 148 14.98 1.81 -7.33
C GLU A 148 15.53 1.82 -5.91
N ILE A 149 14.64 1.64 -4.94
CA ILE A 149 14.95 1.60 -3.51
C ILE A 149 14.40 0.34 -2.86
N GLY A 150 13.12 0.01 -3.11
CA GLY A 150 12.51 -1.13 -2.47
C GLY A 150 11.25 -0.79 -1.68
N GLN A 151 10.79 -1.78 -0.91
CA GLN A 151 9.63 -1.64 -0.02
C GLN A 151 9.97 -2.19 1.38
N PRO A 152 10.52 -1.36 2.27
CA PRO A 152 11.06 -1.78 3.57
C PRO A 152 10.06 -2.49 4.49
N TYR A 153 8.79 -2.07 4.46
CA TYR A 153 7.76 -2.71 5.27
C TYR A 153 7.46 -4.13 4.81
N LEU A 154 7.39 -4.38 3.50
CA LEU A 154 7.19 -5.73 2.98
C LEU A 154 8.42 -6.61 3.19
N GLU A 155 9.62 -6.05 3.14
CA GLU A 155 10.85 -6.75 3.52
C GLU A 155 10.77 -7.20 4.99
N GLU A 156 10.46 -6.31 5.93
CA GLU A 156 10.30 -6.65 7.36
C GLU A 156 9.23 -7.74 7.56
N VAL A 157 8.08 -7.60 6.89
CA VAL A 157 6.98 -8.57 6.95
C VAL A 157 7.40 -9.94 6.42
N SER A 158 8.22 -10.01 5.37
CA SER A 158 8.66 -11.26 4.76
C SER A 158 9.63 -12.07 5.62
N GLN A 159 10.31 -11.43 6.58
CA GLN A 159 11.29 -12.07 7.48
C GLN A 159 10.66 -12.89 8.60
N SER A 160 9.39 -12.64 8.94
CA SER A 160 8.71 -13.33 10.03
C SER A 160 7.37 -13.90 9.57
N ILE A 161 7.36 -15.18 9.22
CA ILE A 161 6.19 -15.86 8.66
C ILE A 161 5.42 -16.53 9.80
N PRO A 162 4.21 -16.06 10.15
CA PRO A 162 3.38 -16.69 11.15
C PRO A 162 2.82 -18.03 10.66
N PRO A 163 2.47 -18.97 11.56
CA PRO A 163 1.80 -20.21 11.20
C PRO A 163 0.54 -19.98 10.34
N LEU A 164 0.13 -20.99 9.60
CA LEU A 164 -1.14 -20.94 8.87
C LEU A 164 -2.31 -20.86 9.85
N GLY A 165 -3.21 -19.92 9.61
CA GLY A 165 -4.48 -19.83 10.32
C GLY A 165 -5.54 -20.80 9.77
N SER A 166 -6.78 -20.62 10.22
CA SER A 166 -7.92 -21.49 9.85
C SER A 166 -8.98 -20.80 9.01
N LYS A 167 -8.79 -19.52 8.65
CA LYS A 167 -9.82 -18.68 8.02
C LYS A 167 -9.56 -18.40 6.54
N ILE A 168 -10.63 -18.15 5.82
CA ILE A 168 -10.64 -17.55 4.48
C ILE A 168 -10.94 -16.06 4.68
N LEU A 169 -9.99 -15.21 4.36
CA LEU A 169 -10.07 -13.76 4.53
C LEU A 169 -10.53 -13.08 3.24
N LEU A 170 -11.55 -12.24 3.33
CA LEU A 170 -12.00 -11.32 2.28
C LEU A 170 -11.71 -9.87 2.71
N PRO A 171 -10.60 -9.26 2.32
CA PRO A 171 -10.33 -7.85 2.58
C PRO A 171 -11.07 -6.97 1.59
N LEU A 172 -12.13 -6.29 2.02
CA LEU A 172 -12.88 -5.37 1.19
C LEU A 172 -12.13 -4.05 0.99
N GLN A 173 -12.12 -3.58 -0.25
CA GLN A 173 -11.56 -2.28 -0.65
C GLN A 173 -12.69 -1.35 -1.09
N PRO A 174 -12.62 -0.03 -0.79
CA PRO A 174 -13.67 0.95 -1.12
C PRO A 174 -13.63 1.34 -2.61
N ILE A 175 -13.90 0.40 -3.52
CA ILE A 175 -13.77 0.58 -4.97
C ILE A 175 -14.79 1.58 -5.48
N LYS A 176 -16.04 1.51 -5.06
CA LYS A 176 -17.09 2.47 -5.44
C LYS A 176 -16.68 3.91 -5.15
N LYS A 177 -16.13 4.14 -3.95
CA LYS A 177 -15.68 5.46 -3.52
C LYS A 177 -14.45 5.92 -4.32
N ALA A 178 -13.50 5.02 -4.55
CA ALA A 178 -12.22 5.37 -5.16
C ALA A 178 -12.25 5.41 -6.70
N LYS A 179 -13.05 4.55 -7.35
CA LYS A 179 -13.02 4.28 -8.79
C LYS A 179 -14.41 4.32 -9.47
N GLY A 180 -15.50 4.41 -8.70
CA GLY A 180 -16.86 4.28 -9.25
C GLY A 180 -17.04 2.93 -9.94
N CYS A 181 -17.50 2.96 -11.20
CA CYS A 181 -17.69 1.76 -12.03
C CYS A 181 -16.56 1.54 -13.06
N SER A 182 -15.45 2.29 -12.97
CA SER A 182 -14.42 2.29 -14.03
C SER A 182 -13.68 0.97 -14.19
N LEU A 183 -13.60 0.16 -13.13
CA LEU A 183 -12.93 -1.14 -13.17
C LEU A 183 -13.80 -2.25 -13.80
N GLY A 184 -15.13 -2.05 -13.87
CA GLY A 184 -16.09 -3.08 -14.29
C GLY A 184 -16.67 -3.86 -13.12
N TYR A 185 -16.11 -3.77 -11.93
CA TYR A 185 -16.54 -4.39 -10.68
C TYR A 185 -16.37 -3.44 -9.49
N ASN A 186 -16.92 -3.84 -8.35
CA ASN A 186 -16.78 -3.13 -7.09
C ASN A 186 -16.81 -4.12 -5.91
N GLU A 187 -16.78 -3.61 -4.68
CA GLU A 187 -16.81 -4.41 -3.46
C GLU A 187 -18.04 -5.29 -3.33
N ASP A 188 -19.21 -4.89 -3.86
CA ASP A 188 -20.43 -5.71 -3.78
C ASP A 188 -20.35 -6.91 -4.72
N SER A 189 -19.98 -6.72 -6.01
CA SER A 189 -19.86 -7.80 -6.97
C SER A 189 -18.75 -8.78 -6.59
N PHE A 190 -17.65 -8.27 -6.03
CA PHE A 190 -16.59 -9.09 -5.43
C PHE A 190 -17.11 -9.96 -4.29
N LEU A 191 -17.85 -9.35 -3.36
CA LEU A 191 -18.37 -10.04 -2.17
C LEU A 191 -19.43 -11.07 -2.55
N GLU A 192 -20.37 -10.71 -3.43
CA GLU A 192 -21.44 -11.59 -3.91
C GLU A 192 -20.89 -12.84 -4.57
N LEU A 193 -19.96 -12.70 -5.51
CA LEU A 193 -19.29 -13.83 -6.17
C LEU A 193 -18.55 -14.70 -5.15
N SER A 194 -17.84 -14.09 -4.22
CA SER A 194 -17.04 -14.81 -3.22
C SER A 194 -17.92 -15.61 -2.27
N LEU A 195 -19.02 -15.02 -1.79
CA LEU A 195 -19.97 -15.71 -0.88
C LEU A 195 -20.66 -16.88 -1.57
N GLU A 196 -21.10 -16.73 -2.84
CA GLU A 196 -21.70 -17.81 -3.60
C GLU A 196 -20.72 -18.99 -3.75
N ALA A 197 -19.49 -18.74 -4.17
CA ALA A 197 -18.49 -19.78 -4.37
C ALA A 197 -18.13 -20.50 -3.06
N ILE A 198 -17.93 -19.75 -1.97
CA ILE A 198 -17.60 -20.30 -0.65
C ILE A 198 -18.72 -21.16 -0.11
N ASN A 199 -19.99 -20.77 -0.34
CA ASN A 199 -21.16 -21.53 0.06
C ASN A 199 -21.26 -22.85 -0.75
N ILE A 200 -21.04 -22.80 -2.07
CA ILE A 200 -21.03 -23.99 -2.95
C ILE A 200 -20.03 -25.04 -2.46
N VAL A 201 -18.86 -24.62 -1.96
CA VAL A 201 -17.83 -25.54 -1.45
C VAL A 201 -17.96 -25.89 0.02
N GLY A 202 -19.01 -25.41 0.70
CA GLY A 202 -19.30 -25.73 2.11
C GLY A 202 -18.29 -25.18 3.12
N LYS A 203 -17.64 -24.05 2.83
CA LYS A 203 -16.60 -23.44 3.69
C LYS A 203 -17.06 -22.14 4.39
N SER A 204 -18.34 -21.87 4.47
CA SER A 204 -18.89 -20.62 5.01
C SER A 204 -18.50 -20.36 6.47
N GLU A 205 -18.30 -21.39 7.30
CA GLU A 205 -17.85 -21.26 8.68
C GLU A 205 -16.40 -20.75 8.84
N GLN A 206 -15.61 -20.90 7.79
CA GLN A 206 -14.22 -20.45 7.76
C GLN A 206 -14.09 -18.98 7.32
N LEU A 207 -15.16 -18.41 6.79
CA LEU A 207 -15.17 -17.09 6.19
C LEU A 207 -15.00 -15.99 7.21
N TYR A 208 -14.16 -15.03 6.87
CA TYR A 208 -13.91 -13.82 7.62
C TYR A 208 -13.83 -12.62 6.67
N ILE A 209 -14.62 -11.59 6.90
CA ILE A 209 -14.63 -10.38 6.07
C ILE A 209 -14.05 -9.24 6.87
N THR A 210 -13.06 -8.55 6.33
CA THR A 210 -12.59 -7.29 6.90
C THR A 210 -13.08 -6.12 6.07
N VAL A 211 -13.69 -5.14 6.71
CA VAL A 211 -14.30 -3.99 6.07
C VAL A 211 -13.38 -2.78 6.22
N HIS A 212 -13.06 -2.15 5.11
CA HIS A 212 -12.35 -0.88 5.13
C HIS A 212 -13.24 0.20 5.80
N PRO A 213 -12.70 1.09 6.65
CA PRO A 213 -13.50 2.13 7.32
C PRO A 213 -14.29 3.05 6.39
N ASP A 214 -13.90 3.14 5.14
CA ASP A 214 -14.54 3.96 4.10
C ASP A 214 -15.68 3.25 3.36
N ILE A 215 -15.99 2.00 3.71
CA ILE A 215 -17.09 1.24 3.09
C ILE A 215 -18.31 1.34 4.00
N ASP A 216 -19.40 1.84 3.41
CA ASP A 216 -20.74 1.73 3.99
C ASP A 216 -21.33 0.38 3.54
N LEU A 217 -21.10 -0.66 4.36
CA LEU A 217 -21.60 -2.00 4.11
C LEU A 217 -22.93 -2.19 4.83
N ASP A 218 -23.98 -2.59 4.10
CA ASP A 218 -25.23 -3.02 4.72
C ASP A 218 -25.01 -4.33 5.51
N MET A 219 -24.69 -4.17 6.78
CA MET A 219 -24.39 -5.26 7.71
C MET A 219 -25.55 -6.25 7.87
N PHE A 220 -26.80 -5.84 7.58
CA PHE A 220 -27.96 -6.73 7.65
C PHE A 220 -27.97 -7.76 6.52
N LYS A 221 -27.42 -7.44 5.37
CA LYS A 221 -27.32 -8.36 4.23
C LYS A 221 -26.40 -9.56 4.52
N TYR A 222 -25.46 -9.44 5.46
CA TYR A 222 -24.40 -10.42 5.71
C TYR A 222 -24.41 -11.00 7.14
N LYS A 223 -25.56 -11.05 7.79
CA LYS A 223 -25.73 -11.52 9.19
C LYS A 223 -25.14 -12.91 9.49
N SER A 224 -25.07 -13.79 8.49
CA SER A 224 -24.54 -15.15 8.65
C SER A 224 -23.00 -15.21 8.55
N VAL A 225 -22.33 -14.10 8.28
CA VAL A 225 -20.88 -14.03 8.06
C VAL A 225 -20.26 -13.20 9.17
N LYS A 226 -19.14 -13.66 9.70
CA LYS A 226 -18.37 -12.86 10.65
C LYS A 226 -17.73 -11.69 9.91
N VAL A 227 -18.20 -10.49 10.20
CA VAL A 227 -17.68 -9.23 9.67
C VAL A 227 -16.96 -8.50 10.79
N ASP A 228 -15.78 -7.99 10.51
CA ASP A 228 -14.99 -7.21 11.48
C ASP A 228 -14.45 -5.92 10.82
N LEU A 229 -14.30 -4.89 11.62
CA LEU A 229 -13.53 -3.70 11.21
C LEU A 229 -12.07 -4.09 11.14
N GLY A 230 -11.49 -4.04 9.97
CA GLY A 230 -10.19 -4.59 9.65
C GLY A 230 -9.10 -4.35 10.70
N ARG A 231 -8.51 -5.42 11.17
CA ARG A 231 -7.34 -5.42 12.06
C ARG A 231 -6.03 -5.56 11.31
N GLY A 232 -6.10 -5.43 9.98
CA GLY A 232 -4.95 -5.44 9.10
C GLY A 232 -4.17 -6.76 9.15
N ILE A 233 -2.96 -6.70 9.64
CA ILE A 233 -2.02 -7.84 9.65
C ILE A 233 -2.50 -9.02 10.51
N GLU A 234 -3.25 -8.78 11.58
CA GLU A 234 -3.76 -9.84 12.46
C GLU A 234 -4.81 -10.71 11.77
N ASP A 235 -5.58 -10.14 10.85
CA ASP A 235 -6.56 -10.91 10.08
C ASP A 235 -5.88 -11.88 9.13
N ILE A 236 -4.75 -11.45 8.53
CA ILE A 236 -3.93 -12.29 7.65
C ILE A 236 -3.24 -13.41 8.45
N LYS A 237 -2.77 -13.15 9.67
CA LYS A 237 -2.20 -14.19 10.56
C LYS A 237 -3.18 -15.34 10.79
N ASN A 238 -4.46 -15.01 11.01
CA ASN A 238 -5.52 -15.97 11.31
C ASN A 238 -6.07 -16.69 10.06
N SER A 239 -5.55 -16.39 8.86
CA SER A 239 -6.02 -16.97 7.62
C SER A 239 -5.07 -18.02 7.04
N HIS A 240 -5.61 -18.96 6.26
CA HIS A 240 -4.87 -19.82 5.35
C HIS A 240 -5.07 -19.40 3.88
N THR A 241 -6.13 -18.66 3.61
CA THR A 241 -6.48 -18.17 2.26
C THR A 241 -6.86 -16.70 2.34
N VAL A 242 -6.38 -15.89 1.41
CA VAL A 242 -6.74 -14.49 1.25
C VAL A 242 -7.29 -14.28 -0.16
N LEU A 243 -8.55 -13.89 -0.26
CA LEU A 243 -9.24 -13.61 -1.51
C LEU A 243 -9.51 -12.12 -1.59
N GLY A 244 -8.89 -11.42 -2.49
CA GLY A 244 -9.03 -9.95 -2.58
C GLY A 244 -9.02 -9.47 -4.02
N MET A 245 -9.14 -8.17 -4.20
CA MET A 245 -9.07 -7.55 -5.53
C MET A 245 -7.61 -7.20 -5.89
N PHE A 246 -7.01 -6.25 -5.19
CA PHE A 246 -5.59 -5.83 -5.38
C PHE A 246 -5.02 -5.12 -4.13
N SER A 247 -5.37 -5.59 -2.94
CA SER A 247 -4.97 -4.96 -1.68
C SER A 247 -3.57 -5.35 -1.21
N MET A 248 -2.97 -4.51 -0.37
CA MET A 248 -1.73 -4.82 0.35
C MET A 248 -1.85 -6.11 1.19
N GLN A 249 -3.04 -6.43 1.71
CA GLN A 249 -3.27 -7.66 2.48
C GLN A 249 -3.07 -8.93 1.64
N MET A 250 -3.35 -8.87 0.34
CA MET A 250 -3.05 -9.99 -0.57
C MET A 250 -1.54 -10.19 -0.73
N ILE A 251 -0.79 -9.11 -0.85
CA ILE A 251 0.68 -9.16 -0.97
C ILE A 251 1.29 -9.74 0.29
N ILE A 252 0.87 -9.28 1.46
CA ILE A 252 1.32 -9.84 2.75
C ILE A 252 0.90 -11.30 2.89
N GLY A 253 -0.32 -11.64 2.52
CA GLY A 253 -0.81 -13.03 2.50
C GLY A 253 0.07 -13.91 1.61
N TYR A 254 0.42 -13.46 0.42
CA TYR A 254 1.30 -14.17 -0.49
C TYR A 254 2.72 -14.35 0.10
N LEU A 255 3.31 -13.28 0.64
CA LEU A 255 4.62 -13.34 1.31
C LEU A 255 4.64 -14.31 2.50
N TRP A 256 3.52 -14.44 3.21
CA TRP A 256 3.37 -15.39 4.32
C TRP A 256 2.96 -16.80 3.90
N GLY A 257 2.93 -17.09 2.58
CA GLY A 257 2.56 -18.41 2.06
C GLY A 257 1.09 -18.76 2.24
N ARG A 258 0.25 -17.76 2.40
CA ARG A 258 -1.20 -17.95 2.33
C ARG A 258 -1.56 -18.25 0.88
N ARG A 259 -2.61 -19.00 0.69
CA ARG A 259 -3.21 -19.20 -0.62
C ARG A 259 -3.93 -17.92 -1.02
N VAL A 260 -3.53 -17.31 -2.13
CA VAL A 260 -4.05 -16.00 -2.57
C VAL A 260 -4.66 -16.11 -3.96
N ALA A 261 -5.77 -15.41 -4.18
CA ALA A 261 -6.33 -15.20 -5.51
C ALA A 261 -6.83 -13.76 -5.66
N SER A 262 -6.69 -13.22 -6.87
CA SER A 262 -7.25 -11.93 -7.25
C SER A 262 -8.63 -12.13 -7.86
N ILE A 263 -9.67 -11.59 -7.22
CA ILE A 263 -11.07 -11.75 -7.61
C ILE A 263 -11.55 -10.43 -8.22
N GLN A 264 -11.82 -10.43 -9.52
CA GLN A 264 -12.15 -9.21 -10.26
C GLN A 264 -13.27 -9.47 -11.29
N PRO A 265 -14.53 -9.68 -10.86
CA PRO A 265 -15.64 -10.11 -11.72
C PRO A 265 -16.00 -9.03 -12.75
N GLY A 266 -15.82 -9.33 -14.03
CA GLY A 266 -16.14 -8.39 -15.10
C GLY A 266 -15.12 -7.25 -15.26
N LEU A 267 -13.86 -7.52 -15.02
CA LEU A 267 -12.74 -6.58 -15.22
C LEU A 267 -12.76 -5.98 -16.64
N LYS A 268 -12.74 -4.64 -16.73
CA LYS A 268 -12.82 -3.87 -17.99
C LYS A 268 -11.56 -3.06 -18.30
N VAL A 269 -10.58 -3.10 -17.42
CA VAL A 269 -9.32 -2.34 -17.55
C VAL A 269 -8.13 -3.29 -17.38
N SER A 270 -6.92 -2.79 -17.55
CA SER A 270 -5.72 -3.57 -17.19
C SER A 270 -5.79 -3.97 -15.72
N ASP A 271 -5.47 -5.22 -15.42
CA ASP A 271 -5.51 -5.77 -14.06
C ASP A 271 -4.71 -4.90 -13.08
N PRO A 272 -5.32 -4.31 -12.04
CA PRO A 272 -4.63 -3.50 -11.06
C PRO A 272 -3.79 -4.31 -10.06
N SER A 273 -3.98 -5.64 -9.98
CA SER A 273 -3.25 -6.51 -9.06
C SER A 273 -1.90 -6.92 -9.65
N ALA A 274 -0.80 -6.51 -9.03
CA ALA A 274 0.53 -6.94 -9.44
C ALA A 274 0.72 -8.46 -9.36
N LEU A 275 0.18 -9.10 -8.32
CA LEU A 275 0.32 -10.54 -8.13
C LEU A 275 -0.27 -11.35 -9.29
N SER A 276 -1.45 -10.97 -9.79
CA SER A 276 -2.05 -11.65 -10.94
C SER A 276 -1.44 -11.24 -12.27
N ARG A 277 -1.11 -9.94 -12.47
CA ARG A 277 -0.39 -9.49 -13.68
C ARG A 277 0.95 -10.21 -13.89
N TRP A 278 1.63 -10.55 -12.80
CA TRP A 278 2.92 -11.27 -12.85
C TRP A 278 2.76 -12.80 -12.84
N GLY A 279 1.51 -13.32 -12.86
CA GLY A 279 1.24 -14.76 -12.86
C GLY A 279 1.55 -15.45 -11.53
N LEU A 280 1.76 -14.71 -10.44
CA LEU A 280 2.06 -15.25 -9.12
C LEU A 280 0.82 -15.82 -8.42
N VAL A 281 -0.36 -15.29 -8.72
CA VAL A 281 -1.65 -15.77 -8.24
C VAL A 281 -2.67 -15.78 -9.38
N PRO A 282 -3.71 -16.62 -9.34
CA PRO A 282 -4.75 -16.60 -10.36
C PRO A 282 -5.57 -15.31 -10.31
N LEU A 283 -5.92 -14.81 -11.50
CA LEU A 283 -7.02 -13.86 -11.70
C LEU A 283 -8.30 -14.67 -11.85
N ILE A 284 -9.30 -14.38 -11.05
CA ILE A 284 -10.59 -15.07 -11.01
C ILE A 284 -11.71 -14.07 -11.31
N GLU A 285 -12.52 -14.36 -12.32
CA GLU A 285 -13.57 -13.49 -12.79
C GLU A 285 -14.99 -14.04 -12.58
N ASP A 286 -15.09 -15.36 -12.27
CA ASP A 286 -16.38 -16.02 -12.06
C ASP A 286 -16.37 -17.02 -10.91
N LYS A 287 -17.57 -17.43 -10.49
CA LYS A 287 -17.76 -18.32 -9.34
C LYS A 287 -17.30 -19.77 -9.58
N VAL A 288 -17.25 -20.23 -10.82
CA VAL A 288 -16.79 -21.59 -11.14
C VAL A 288 -15.29 -21.66 -10.90
N GLN A 289 -14.53 -20.71 -11.47
CA GLN A 289 -13.10 -20.58 -11.26
C GLN A 289 -12.76 -20.47 -9.75
N LEU A 290 -13.52 -19.67 -8.99
CA LEU A 290 -13.30 -19.54 -7.56
C LEU A 290 -13.62 -20.83 -6.80
N SER A 291 -14.71 -21.52 -7.16
CA SER A 291 -15.07 -22.80 -6.55
C SER A 291 -13.99 -23.86 -6.80
N ASP A 292 -13.46 -23.94 -7.99
CA ASP A 292 -12.40 -24.89 -8.35
C ASP A 292 -11.08 -24.53 -7.66
N PHE A 293 -10.76 -23.24 -7.58
CA PHE A 293 -9.66 -22.77 -6.76
C PHE A 293 -9.84 -23.21 -5.30
N LEU A 294 -10.99 -23.03 -4.69
CA LEU A 294 -11.24 -23.37 -3.28
C LEU A 294 -11.23 -24.89 -3.01
N LYS A 295 -11.58 -25.73 -3.99
CA LYS A 295 -11.54 -27.20 -3.88
C LYS A 295 -10.14 -27.77 -4.05
N SER A 296 -9.28 -27.13 -4.83
CA SER A 296 -7.93 -27.63 -5.07
C SER A 296 -7.09 -27.57 -3.78
N PRO A 297 -6.12 -28.50 -3.61
CA PRO A 297 -5.29 -28.55 -2.40
C PRO A 297 -4.47 -27.26 -2.22
N VAL A 298 -4.16 -26.95 -0.98
CA VAL A 298 -3.24 -25.87 -0.65
C VAL A 298 -1.82 -26.35 -0.97
N ASN A 299 -1.30 -25.96 -2.12
CA ASN A 299 0.09 -26.23 -2.49
C ASN A 299 1.00 -25.19 -1.86
N ASN A 300 2.26 -25.53 -1.64
CA ASN A 300 3.27 -24.56 -1.24
C ASN A 300 3.37 -23.47 -2.31
N VAL A 301 3.12 -22.23 -1.90
CA VAL A 301 3.26 -21.05 -2.76
C VAL A 301 4.74 -20.74 -2.91
N GLU A 302 5.24 -20.74 -4.13
CA GLU A 302 6.61 -20.33 -4.40
C GLU A 302 6.69 -18.80 -4.30
N ARG A 303 7.44 -18.31 -3.31
CA ARG A 303 7.51 -16.89 -2.94
C ARG A 303 8.89 -16.29 -3.15
N LYS A 304 9.87 -17.13 -3.53
CA LYS A 304 11.27 -16.75 -3.57
C LYS A 304 11.48 -15.50 -4.43
N GLU A 305 10.93 -15.49 -5.64
CA GLU A 305 11.08 -14.36 -6.56
C GLU A 305 10.65 -13.04 -5.92
N MET A 306 9.47 -13.01 -5.29
CA MET A 306 8.96 -11.78 -4.67
C MET A 306 9.75 -11.38 -3.42
N ILE A 307 10.23 -12.36 -2.63
CA ILE A 307 11.07 -12.08 -1.46
C ILE A 307 12.41 -11.50 -1.93
N ASP A 308 13.04 -12.11 -2.93
CA ASP A 308 14.34 -11.66 -3.48
C ASP A 308 14.27 -10.20 -3.99
N MET A 309 13.15 -9.79 -4.58
CA MET A 309 12.91 -8.40 -5.00
C MET A 309 12.87 -7.39 -3.83
N LEU A 310 12.58 -7.84 -2.61
CA LEU A 310 12.43 -6.98 -1.45
C LEU A 310 13.71 -6.87 -0.60
N ILE A 311 14.62 -7.83 -0.72
CA ILE A 311 15.85 -7.88 0.10
C ILE A 311 16.68 -6.61 -0.08
N GLY A 312 17.13 -6.04 1.05
CA GLY A 312 17.95 -4.83 1.10
C GLY A 312 17.18 -3.53 0.88
N SER A 313 15.84 -3.58 0.85
CA SER A 313 15.00 -2.38 0.71
C SER A 313 15.24 -1.35 1.82
N LEU A 314 15.36 -1.83 3.06
CA LEU A 314 15.59 -0.96 4.21
C LEU A 314 16.98 -0.34 4.18
N ASP A 315 18.00 -1.10 3.79
CA ASP A 315 19.38 -0.61 3.68
C ASP A 315 19.50 0.46 2.57
N ARG A 316 18.92 0.19 1.39
CA ARG A 316 18.90 1.16 0.27
C ARG A 316 18.14 2.44 0.61
N LEU A 317 17.04 2.35 1.39
CA LEU A 317 16.31 3.53 1.84
C LEU A 317 17.13 4.34 2.85
N ASP A 318 17.80 3.67 3.78
CA ASP A 318 18.67 4.29 4.78
C ASP A 318 19.84 5.02 4.11
N GLU A 319 20.59 4.34 3.25
CA GLU A 319 21.68 4.93 2.45
C GLU A 319 21.21 6.14 1.62
N PHE A 320 20.04 6.02 0.99
CA PHE A 320 19.44 7.13 0.26
C PHE A 320 19.20 8.34 1.15
N CYS A 321 18.57 8.14 2.30
CA CYS A 321 18.27 9.21 3.24
C CYS A 321 19.55 9.84 3.82
N GLN A 322 20.54 9.03 4.18
CA GLN A 322 21.83 9.54 4.67
C GLN A 322 22.52 10.39 3.60
N LYS A 323 22.65 9.90 2.38
CA LYS A 323 23.27 10.63 1.27
C LYS A 323 22.58 11.95 0.98
N GLU A 324 21.26 11.95 0.86
CA GLU A 324 20.48 13.15 0.52
C GLU A 324 20.36 14.14 1.69
N SER A 325 20.65 13.73 2.92
CA SER A 325 20.70 14.62 4.08
C SER A 325 21.99 15.46 4.16
N ILE A 326 23.05 15.00 3.50
CA ILE A 326 24.36 15.69 3.48
C ILE A 326 24.46 16.64 2.27
N ALA A 327 23.94 16.21 1.12
CA ALA A 327 23.90 17.02 -0.10
C ALA A 327 23.00 18.25 0.05
#